data_bfe1ed28bd75db99af26b321e59e86d7
#
_entry.id   bfe1ed28bd75db99af26b321e59e86d7
#
_cell.length_a   1.000
_cell.length_b   1.000
_cell.length_c   1.000
_cell.angle_alpha   90.00
_cell.angle_beta   90.00
_cell.angle_gamma   90.00
#
_symmetry.space_group_name_H-M   'P 1'
#
loop_
_entity.id
_entity.type
_entity.pdbx_description
1 polymer ?
#
loop_
_entity_poly.entity_id
_entity_poly.type
_entity_poly.pdbx_seq_one_letter_code
_entity_poly.pdbx_strand_id
1 'polypeptide(L)'
;MALLLSFFPVASQKIVRKTIALPFTNMLQIDARQCSRVELETRAVETLEVEAIIDGEYSNEILLQFGEEGSTITVEAGVQPLFKPPNDKLSAHKVVSVSLKVVLPEHRRVQLYGSRATFTARGTYESLRLILEKGGCSLLNVTGQAEVSTRTADIYVESPGATILAESRYGTVSPHRIPSGDTYYKLWTISGNIRLIRME
;
A
#
# COMPACT_ATOMS: atom_id res chain seq x y z
N MET A 1 13.92 40.32 -33.09
CA MET A 1 14.22 39.48 -31.90
C MET A 1 12.94 38.66 -31.60
N ALA A 2 12.91 37.40 -32.05
CA ALA A 2 11.71 36.55 -31.92
C ALA A 2 11.83 35.75 -30.61
N LEU A 3 10.87 35.97 -29.72
CA LEU A 3 10.77 35.26 -28.45
C LEU A 3 10.13 33.88 -28.69
N LEU A 4 10.92 32.82 -28.69
CA LEU A 4 10.44 31.44 -28.72
C LEU A 4 9.84 31.10 -27.35
N LEU A 5 8.50 31.12 -27.20
CA LEU A 5 7.79 30.54 -26.10
C LEU A 5 7.81 29.00 -26.26
N SER A 6 8.65 28.32 -25.49
CA SER A 6 8.61 26.88 -25.36
C SER A 6 7.44 26.48 -24.46
N PHE A 7 6.40 25.91 -25.03
CA PHE A 7 5.33 25.24 -24.28
C PHE A 7 5.86 23.90 -23.76
N PHE A 8 6.11 23.81 -22.47
CA PHE A 8 6.29 22.50 -21.80
C PHE A 8 4.89 21.92 -21.53
N PRO A 9 4.60 20.69 -21.95
CA PRO A 9 3.37 20.03 -21.54
C PRO A 9 3.43 19.81 -20.03
N VAL A 10 2.54 20.46 -19.29
CA VAL A 10 2.31 20.18 -17.88
C VAL A 10 1.61 18.82 -17.82
N ALA A 11 2.31 17.80 -17.34
CA ALA A 11 1.69 16.52 -17.03
C ALA A 11 0.62 16.76 -15.97
N SER A 12 -0.65 16.49 -16.30
CA SER A 12 -1.77 16.71 -15.39
C SER A 12 -1.83 15.55 -14.40
N GLN A 13 -1.59 15.86 -13.13
CA GLN A 13 -1.81 14.94 -12.02
C GLN A 13 -3.30 14.86 -11.72
N LYS A 14 -3.85 13.64 -11.68
CA LYS A 14 -5.24 13.39 -11.31
C LYS A 14 -5.31 12.96 -9.84
N ILE A 15 -6.10 13.66 -9.05
CA ILE A 15 -6.35 13.31 -7.66
C ILE A 15 -7.80 12.87 -7.50
N VAL A 16 -8.00 11.67 -6.95
CA VAL A 16 -9.31 11.11 -6.65
C VAL A 16 -9.41 10.91 -5.14
N ARG A 17 -10.44 11.48 -4.52
CA ARG A 17 -10.72 11.33 -3.09
C ARG A 17 -12.08 10.72 -2.89
N LYS A 18 -12.21 9.79 -1.94
CA LYS A 18 -13.48 9.22 -1.53
C LYS A 18 -13.50 8.98 -0.03
N THR A 19 -14.62 9.35 0.60
CA THR A 19 -14.91 9.08 2.01
C THR A 19 -16.12 8.16 2.07
N ILE A 20 -16.03 7.08 2.85
CA ILE A 20 -17.06 6.05 2.99
C ILE A 20 -17.33 5.84 4.48
N ALA A 21 -18.59 5.93 4.90
CA ALA A 21 -19.00 5.54 6.25
C ALA A 21 -18.88 4.02 6.40
N LEU A 22 -18.42 3.55 7.56
CA LEU A 22 -18.15 2.14 7.83
C LEU A 22 -19.00 1.58 9.00
N PRO A 23 -20.34 1.70 8.97
CA PRO A 23 -21.16 1.31 10.13
C PRO A 23 -21.09 -0.19 10.46
N PHE A 24 -20.91 -1.05 9.44
CA PHE A 24 -20.93 -2.52 9.59
C PHE A 24 -19.73 -3.22 8.95
N THR A 25 -18.73 -2.47 8.48
CA THR A 25 -17.57 -3.04 7.79
C THR A 25 -16.60 -3.61 8.80
N ASN A 26 -16.26 -4.89 8.66
CA ASN A 26 -15.24 -5.56 9.48
C ASN A 26 -13.93 -5.74 8.73
N MET A 27 -13.95 -5.75 7.40
CA MET A 27 -12.78 -6.02 6.58
C MET A 27 -12.63 -5.03 5.44
N LEU A 28 -11.42 -4.54 5.24
CA LEU A 28 -11.00 -3.77 4.09
C LEU A 28 -10.06 -4.62 3.25
N GLN A 29 -10.40 -4.84 1.98
CA GLN A 29 -9.55 -5.50 1.01
C GLN A 29 -9.04 -4.48 0.00
N ILE A 30 -7.72 -4.41 -0.20
CA ILE A 30 -7.08 -3.46 -1.11
C ILE A 30 -6.33 -4.22 -2.19
N ASP A 31 -6.71 -4.03 -3.44
CA ASP A 31 -5.93 -4.46 -4.59
C ASP A 31 -5.03 -3.32 -5.08
N ALA A 32 -3.78 -3.36 -4.65
CA ALA A 32 -2.77 -2.36 -4.97
C ALA A 32 -1.75 -2.85 -6.03
N ARG A 33 -2.09 -3.85 -6.84
CA ARG A 33 -1.18 -4.42 -7.85
C ARG A 33 -0.75 -3.40 -8.90
N GLN A 34 -1.56 -2.39 -9.16
CA GLN A 34 -1.28 -1.27 -10.08
C GLN A 34 -0.68 -0.04 -9.37
N CYS A 35 -0.50 -0.10 -8.05
CA CYS A 35 0.05 1.01 -7.29
C CYS A 35 1.58 0.93 -7.22
N SER A 36 2.23 2.09 -7.23
CA SER A 36 3.67 2.27 -6.99
C SER A 36 3.97 2.56 -5.52
N ARG A 37 3.01 3.18 -4.82
CA ARG A 37 3.09 3.50 -3.39
C ARG A 37 1.74 3.29 -2.72
N VAL A 38 1.76 2.75 -1.51
CA VAL A 38 0.58 2.65 -0.66
C VAL A 38 0.94 3.06 0.76
N GLU A 39 0.17 4.00 1.30
CA GLU A 39 0.25 4.42 2.69
C GLU A 39 -1.06 4.06 3.39
N LEU A 40 -0.97 3.29 4.46
CA LEU A 40 -2.10 2.83 5.24
C LEU A 40 -1.95 3.32 6.68
N GLU A 41 -2.95 4.03 7.17
CA GLU A 41 -2.94 4.60 8.51
C GLU A 41 -4.29 4.38 9.19
N THR A 42 -4.28 3.91 10.44
CA THR A 42 -5.46 3.89 11.26
C THR A 42 -5.49 5.10 12.19
N ARG A 43 -6.67 5.65 12.42
CA ARG A 43 -6.92 6.79 13.30
C ARG A 43 -8.23 6.61 14.07
N ALA A 44 -8.43 7.42 15.12
CA ALA A 44 -9.70 7.52 15.83
C ALA A 44 -10.75 8.29 14.98
N VAL A 45 -11.19 7.69 13.89
CA VAL A 45 -12.19 8.20 12.94
C VAL A 45 -13.27 7.15 12.72
N GLU A 46 -14.41 7.53 12.13
CA GLU A 46 -15.52 6.60 11.85
C GLU A 46 -15.63 6.25 10.35
N THR A 47 -14.81 6.89 9.51
CA THR A 47 -14.90 6.76 8.05
C THR A 47 -13.62 6.19 7.46
N LEU A 48 -13.77 5.55 6.31
CA LEU A 48 -12.67 5.21 5.41
C LEU A 48 -12.45 6.38 4.46
N GLU A 49 -11.25 6.92 4.47
CA GLU A 49 -10.81 7.95 3.53
C GLU A 49 -9.77 7.35 2.59
N VAL A 50 -10.01 7.47 1.30
CA VAL A 50 -9.11 6.98 0.25
C VAL A 50 -8.75 8.14 -0.66
N GLU A 51 -7.46 8.41 -0.80
CA GLU A 51 -6.91 9.35 -1.75
C GLU A 51 -5.99 8.60 -2.72
N ALA A 52 -6.26 8.71 -4.02
CA ALA A 52 -5.39 8.23 -5.08
C ALA A 52 -4.82 9.41 -5.86
N ILE A 53 -3.50 9.45 -5.97
CA ILE A 53 -2.75 10.38 -6.80
C ILE A 53 -2.25 9.59 -8.01
N ILE A 54 -2.70 9.99 -9.20
CA ILE A 54 -2.46 9.27 -10.45
C ILE A 54 -1.67 10.20 -11.38
N ASP A 55 -0.46 9.79 -11.70
CA ASP A 55 0.47 10.53 -12.56
C ASP A 55 0.73 9.76 -13.85
N GLY A 56 0.96 10.49 -14.93
CA GLY A 56 1.35 9.94 -16.22
C GLY A 56 0.31 10.17 -17.32
N GLU A 57 0.68 9.81 -18.54
CA GLU A 57 -0.12 10.12 -19.75
C GLU A 57 -1.48 9.41 -19.77
N TYR A 58 -1.61 8.24 -19.11
CA TYR A 58 -2.88 7.52 -19.02
C TYR A 58 -3.59 7.71 -17.67
N SER A 59 -3.31 8.81 -16.97
CA SER A 59 -3.94 9.09 -15.67
C SER A 59 -5.47 9.12 -15.72
N ASN A 60 -6.05 9.55 -16.86
CA ASN A 60 -7.49 9.58 -17.07
C ASN A 60 -8.12 8.19 -17.23
N GLU A 61 -7.34 7.20 -17.63
CA GLU A 61 -7.78 5.83 -17.86
C GLU A 61 -7.74 4.97 -16.59
N ILE A 62 -7.15 5.49 -15.52
CA ILE A 62 -7.14 4.83 -14.22
C ILE A 62 -8.38 5.22 -13.42
N LEU A 63 -9.07 4.21 -12.92
CA LEU A 63 -10.22 4.33 -12.03
C LEU A 63 -9.87 3.79 -10.64
N LEU A 64 -10.37 4.48 -9.63
CA LEU A 64 -10.45 3.96 -8.28
C LEU A 64 -11.84 3.36 -8.10
N GLN A 65 -11.90 2.04 -7.99
CA GLN A 65 -13.13 1.27 -7.86
C GLN A 65 -13.36 0.87 -6.40
N PHE A 66 -14.62 0.86 -6.00
CA PHE A 66 -15.06 0.47 -4.67
C PHE A 66 -16.17 -0.57 -4.82
N GLY A 67 -15.99 -1.69 -4.15
CA GLY A 67 -16.99 -2.73 -4.01
C GLY A 67 -17.40 -2.88 -2.55
N GLU A 68 -18.65 -3.30 -2.31
CA GLU A 68 -19.14 -3.66 -0.99
C GLU A 68 -19.85 -5.00 -1.10
N GLU A 69 -19.40 -5.98 -0.31
CA GLU A 69 -19.98 -7.30 -0.24
C GLU A 69 -20.08 -7.76 1.22
N GLY A 70 -21.28 -7.78 1.76
CA GLY A 70 -21.52 -8.08 3.17
C GLY A 70 -20.82 -7.08 4.09
N SER A 71 -19.87 -7.54 4.90
CA SER A 71 -19.07 -6.71 5.80
C SER A 71 -17.66 -6.37 5.25
N THR A 72 -17.43 -6.57 3.95
CA THR A 72 -16.15 -6.32 3.28
C THR A 72 -16.28 -5.16 2.32
N ILE A 73 -15.38 -4.18 2.43
CA ILE A 73 -15.18 -3.16 1.41
C ILE A 73 -13.93 -3.51 0.61
N THR A 74 -14.05 -3.46 -0.72
CA THR A 74 -12.94 -3.64 -1.64
C THR A 74 -12.57 -2.29 -2.25
N VAL A 75 -11.27 -2.01 -2.28
CA VAL A 75 -10.68 -0.84 -2.96
C VAL A 75 -9.70 -1.34 -4.00
N GLU A 76 -9.88 -0.94 -5.24
CA GLU A 76 -9.03 -1.34 -6.37
C GLU A 76 -8.67 -0.12 -7.22
N ALA A 77 -7.38 0.03 -7.54
CA ALA A 77 -6.92 0.96 -8.54
C ALA A 77 -6.60 0.19 -9.83
N GLY A 78 -7.36 0.42 -10.88
CA GLY A 78 -7.23 -0.33 -12.12
C GLY A 78 -7.49 0.49 -13.37
N VAL A 79 -7.10 -0.05 -14.51
CA VAL A 79 -7.37 0.54 -15.83
C VAL A 79 -8.84 0.33 -16.17
N GLN A 80 -9.47 1.30 -16.84
CA GLN A 80 -10.85 1.15 -17.32
C GLN A 80 -11.00 -0.12 -18.18
N PRO A 81 -12.07 -0.93 -17.98
CA PRO A 81 -12.23 -2.22 -18.66
C PRO A 81 -12.23 -2.13 -20.21
N LEU A 82 -12.63 -0.99 -20.78
CA LEU A 82 -12.69 -0.77 -22.24
C LEU A 82 -11.44 -0.08 -22.79
N PHE A 83 -10.48 0.29 -21.96
CA PHE A 83 -9.27 0.93 -22.41
C PHE A 83 -8.38 -0.07 -23.17
N LYS A 84 -8.08 0.26 -24.41
CA LYS A 84 -7.09 -0.44 -25.24
C LYS A 84 -5.88 0.48 -25.42
N PRO A 85 -4.71 0.13 -24.88
CA PRO A 85 -3.50 0.92 -25.13
C PRO A 85 -3.28 1.06 -26.66
N PRO A 86 -2.97 2.26 -27.16
CA PRO A 86 -2.60 2.43 -28.54
C PRO A 86 -1.40 1.53 -28.89
N ASN A 87 -1.52 0.80 -29.99
CA ASN A 87 -0.44 -0.09 -30.46
C ASN A 87 0.60 0.71 -31.26
N ASP A 88 1.22 1.71 -30.64
CA ASP A 88 2.28 2.51 -31.21
C ASP A 88 3.62 2.24 -30.50
N LYS A 89 4.73 2.52 -31.22
CA LYS A 89 6.09 2.33 -30.66
C LYS A 89 6.37 3.28 -29.48
N LEU A 90 5.60 4.34 -29.30
CA LEU A 90 5.71 5.32 -28.23
C LEU A 90 4.98 4.87 -26.96
N SER A 91 4.02 3.96 -27.07
CA SER A 91 3.26 3.45 -25.91
C SER A 91 4.12 2.67 -24.93
N ALA A 92 5.25 2.12 -25.35
CA ALA A 92 6.18 1.38 -24.50
C ALA A 92 6.87 2.24 -23.42
N HIS A 93 6.84 3.57 -23.55
CA HIS A 93 7.46 4.51 -22.61
C HIS A 93 6.44 5.25 -21.72
N LYS A 94 5.16 4.96 -21.86
CA LYS A 94 4.10 5.64 -21.11
C LYS A 94 3.94 5.01 -19.74
N VAL A 95 4.49 5.67 -18.72
CA VAL A 95 4.44 5.21 -17.33
C VAL A 95 3.24 5.84 -16.64
N VAL A 96 2.44 5.02 -15.98
CA VAL A 96 1.42 5.47 -15.04
C VAL A 96 1.87 5.10 -13.64
N SER A 97 1.85 6.06 -12.74
CA SER A 97 2.15 5.87 -11.33
C SER A 97 0.91 6.17 -10.49
N VAL A 98 0.51 5.22 -9.66
CA VAL A 98 -0.61 5.38 -8.73
C VAL A 98 -0.07 5.33 -7.31
N SER A 99 -0.27 6.42 -6.56
CA SER A 99 -0.02 6.47 -5.13
C SER A 99 -1.35 6.46 -4.38
N LEU A 100 -1.51 5.51 -3.47
CA LEU A 100 -2.73 5.32 -2.70
C LEU A 100 -2.47 5.64 -1.23
N LYS A 101 -3.25 6.56 -0.66
CA LYS A 101 -3.28 6.85 0.77
C LYS A 101 -4.64 6.45 1.31
N VAL A 102 -4.63 5.62 2.35
CA VAL A 102 -5.83 5.08 2.98
C VAL A 102 -5.79 5.36 4.48
N VAL A 103 -6.78 6.07 4.97
CA VAL A 103 -7.01 6.32 6.39
C VAL A 103 -8.29 5.62 6.79
N LEU A 104 -8.26 4.83 7.87
CA LEU A 104 -9.40 4.04 8.32
C LEU A 104 -9.47 4.02 9.86
N PRO A 105 -10.63 3.65 10.43
CA PRO A 105 -10.78 3.47 11.88
C PRO A 105 -9.81 2.43 12.44
N GLU A 106 -9.40 2.62 13.68
CA GLU A 106 -8.63 1.64 14.43
C GLU A 106 -9.37 0.30 14.59
N HIS A 107 -8.60 -0.75 14.90
CA HIS A 107 -9.11 -2.11 15.17
C HIS A 107 -9.90 -2.73 14.02
N ARG A 108 -9.53 -2.42 12.76
CA ARG A 108 -10.10 -3.06 11.56
C ARG A 108 -9.19 -4.15 11.02
N ARG A 109 -9.80 -5.10 10.31
CA ARG A 109 -9.07 -6.12 9.55
C ARG A 109 -8.79 -5.57 8.16
N VAL A 110 -7.53 -5.66 7.73
CA VAL A 110 -7.09 -5.20 6.43
C VAL A 110 -6.32 -6.28 5.72
N GLN A 111 -6.65 -6.51 4.46
CA GLN A 111 -5.90 -7.39 3.57
C GLN A 111 -5.50 -6.61 2.33
N LEU A 112 -4.20 -6.66 1.98
CA LEU A 112 -3.68 -5.94 0.83
C LEU A 112 -2.83 -6.84 -0.05
N TYR A 113 -3.02 -6.69 -1.36
CA TYR A 113 -2.24 -7.33 -2.41
C TYR A 113 -1.48 -6.28 -3.22
N GLY A 114 -0.16 -6.45 -3.36
CA GLY A 114 0.69 -5.54 -4.12
C GLY A 114 1.72 -6.27 -4.97
N SER A 115 1.97 -5.76 -6.20
CA SER A 115 2.99 -6.34 -7.08
C SER A 115 4.35 -5.67 -6.92
N ARG A 116 4.43 -4.33 -7.06
CA ARG A 116 5.69 -3.58 -7.07
C ARG A 116 5.66 -2.30 -6.23
N ALA A 117 4.74 -2.23 -5.29
CA ALA A 117 4.54 -1.05 -4.47
C ALA A 117 5.57 -0.93 -3.34
N THR A 118 5.90 0.31 -2.98
CA THR A 118 6.42 0.63 -1.66
C THR A 118 5.23 0.80 -0.73
N PHE A 119 5.19 -0.02 0.31
CA PHE A 119 4.10 -0.06 1.27
C PHE A 119 4.54 0.48 2.62
N THR A 120 3.71 1.30 3.24
CA THR A 120 3.93 1.79 4.61
C THR A 120 2.63 1.68 5.41
N ALA A 121 2.69 1.08 6.59
CA ALA A 121 1.56 1.02 7.52
C ALA A 121 1.91 1.64 8.87
N ARG A 122 0.91 2.29 9.49
CA ARG A 122 0.96 2.86 10.86
C ARG A 122 -0.36 2.65 11.57
N GLY A 123 -0.30 2.54 12.91
CA GLY A 123 -1.47 2.55 13.79
C GLY A 123 -1.91 1.17 14.25
N THR A 124 -3.17 1.06 14.70
CA THR A 124 -3.72 -0.08 15.43
C THR A 124 -4.68 -0.89 14.56
N TYR A 125 -4.37 -2.16 14.36
CA TYR A 125 -5.18 -3.09 13.55
C TYR A 125 -5.66 -4.26 14.41
N GLU A 126 -6.86 -4.76 14.13
CA GLU A 126 -7.22 -6.10 14.61
C GLU A 126 -6.36 -7.15 13.91
N SER A 127 -6.26 -7.04 12.56
CA SER A 127 -5.40 -7.88 11.74
C SER A 127 -5.01 -7.14 10.47
N LEU A 128 -3.71 -7.06 10.19
CA LEU A 128 -3.12 -6.51 8.97
C LEU A 128 -2.42 -7.63 8.19
N ARG A 129 -2.93 -8.00 7.03
CA ARG A 129 -2.32 -9.00 6.16
C ARG A 129 -1.84 -8.38 4.86
N LEU A 130 -0.56 -8.51 4.58
CA LEU A 130 0.10 -7.96 3.39
C LEU A 130 0.71 -9.07 2.57
N ILE A 131 0.38 -9.12 1.28
CA ILE A 131 0.92 -10.05 0.31
C ILE A 131 1.55 -9.24 -0.82
N LEU A 132 2.89 -9.23 -0.89
CA LEU A 132 3.64 -8.40 -1.80
C LEU A 132 4.58 -9.25 -2.65
N GLU A 133 4.75 -8.91 -3.94
CA GLU A 133 5.74 -9.57 -4.78
C GLU A 133 7.11 -8.92 -4.65
N LYS A 134 7.21 -7.61 -4.95
CA LYS A 134 8.43 -6.81 -4.99
C LYS A 134 8.19 -5.45 -4.35
N GLY A 135 9.27 -4.69 -4.15
CA GLY A 135 9.22 -3.34 -3.59
C GLY A 135 9.75 -3.28 -2.17
N GLY A 136 9.06 -2.64 -1.26
CA GLY A 136 9.42 -2.53 0.15
C GLY A 136 8.19 -2.51 1.04
N CYS A 137 8.32 -3.03 2.25
CA CYS A 137 7.29 -3.01 3.27
C CYS A 137 7.83 -2.38 4.54
N SER A 138 7.19 -1.33 5.03
CA SER A 138 7.55 -0.66 6.28
C SER A 138 6.36 -0.67 7.24
N LEU A 139 6.53 -1.33 8.38
CA LEU A 139 5.60 -1.31 9.50
C LEU A 139 6.16 -0.38 10.58
N LEU A 140 5.57 0.79 10.75
CA LEU A 140 6.04 1.84 11.64
C LEU A 140 5.07 2.02 12.79
N ASN A 141 5.42 1.50 13.96
CA ASN A 141 4.54 1.50 15.13
C ASN A 141 3.15 0.92 14.84
N VAL A 142 3.12 -0.23 14.17
CA VAL A 142 1.89 -1.00 13.95
C VAL A 142 1.62 -1.82 15.20
N THR A 143 0.38 -1.78 15.71
CA THR A 143 -0.05 -2.58 16.86
C THR A 143 -1.18 -3.54 16.47
N GLY A 144 -1.34 -4.63 17.25
CA GLY A 144 -2.25 -5.73 16.99
C GLY A 144 -1.57 -6.88 16.26
N GLN A 145 -2.22 -7.49 15.28
CA GLN A 145 -1.65 -8.62 14.53
C GLN A 145 -1.25 -8.17 13.12
N ALA A 146 -0.01 -8.42 12.72
CA ALA A 146 0.45 -8.15 11.37
C ALA A 146 1.14 -9.37 10.75
N GLU A 147 0.63 -9.83 9.62
CA GLU A 147 1.21 -10.88 8.80
C GLU A 147 1.69 -10.30 7.47
N VAL A 148 2.98 -10.40 7.19
CA VAL A 148 3.58 -9.92 5.95
C VAL A 148 4.24 -11.09 5.22
N SER A 149 3.81 -11.30 3.99
CA SER A 149 4.38 -12.31 3.10
C SER A 149 4.89 -11.63 1.84
N THR A 150 6.18 -11.76 1.54
CA THR A 150 6.76 -11.16 0.34
C THR A 150 7.55 -12.17 -0.47
N ARG A 151 7.73 -11.88 -1.77
CA ARG A 151 8.61 -12.66 -2.63
C ARG A 151 10.04 -12.12 -2.59
N THR A 152 10.24 -10.85 -2.92
CA THR A 152 11.55 -10.20 -2.97
C THR A 152 11.57 -8.82 -2.31
N ALA A 153 10.46 -8.39 -1.70
CA ALA A 153 10.42 -7.13 -0.99
C ALA A 153 11.14 -7.24 0.35
N ASP A 154 11.92 -6.24 0.69
CA ASP A 154 12.47 -6.07 2.02
C ASP A 154 11.36 -5.66 3.00
N ILE A 155 11.47 -6.14 4.24
CA ILE A 155 10.55 -5.84 5.32
C ILE A 155 11.30 -5.06 6.39
N TYR A 156 10.81 -3.87 6.70
CA TYR A 156 11.28 -3.01 7.77
C TYR A 156 10.20 -2.89 8.84
N VAL A 157 10.57 -3.15 10.08
CA VAL A 157 9.67 -3.02 11.23
C VAL A 157 10.31 -2.16 12.29
N GLU A 158 9.56 -1.16 12.74
CA GLU A 158 9.89 -0.32 13.88
C GLU A 158 8.78 -0.46 14.93
N SER A 159 9.15 -0.93 16.13
CA SER A 159 8.18 -1.23 17.19
C SER A 159 8.76 -0.99 18.59
N PRO A 160 7.96 -0.48 19.53
CA PRO A 160 8.37 -0.34 20.94
C PRO A 160 8.42 -1.69 21.68
N GLY A 161 7.60 -2.68 21.26
CA GLY A 161 7.54 -4.01 21.84
C GLY A 161 6.64 -4.93 21.03
N ALA A 162 7.07 -6.16 20.78
CA ALA A 162 6.30 -7.13 20.01
C ALA A 162 6.80 -8.57 20.24
N THR A 163 5.91 -9.53 20.00
CA THR A 163 6.28 -10.93 19.73
C THR A 163 6.49 -11.11 18.25
N ILE A 164 7.68 -11.52 17.81
CA ILE A 164 8.07 -11.51 16.40
C ILE A 164 8.48 -12.91 15.95
N LEU A 165 7.81 -13.38 14.89
CA LEU A 165 8.23 -14.55 14.11
C LEU A 165 8.66 -14.06 12.73
N ALA A 166 9.96 -14.09 12.43
CA ALA A 166 10.52 -13.56 11.20
C ALA A 166 11.43 -14.58 10.53
N GLU A 167 11.19 -14.81 9.23
CA GLU A 167 11.95 -15.76 8.42
C GLU A 167 12.21 -15.19 7.02
N SER A 168 13.47 -15.27 6.56
CA SER A 168 13.85 -15.05 5.18
C SER A 168 14.56 -16.29 4.64
N ARG A 169 14.06 -16.85 3.52
CA ARG A 169 14.62 -18.09 2.97
C ARG A 169 16.01 -17.90 2.37
N TYR A 170 16.25 -16.81 1.68
CA TYR A 170 17.53 -16.55 0.98
C TYR A 170 18.14 -15.19 1.33
N GLY A 171 17.43 -14.33 2.07
CA GLY A 171 17.94 -13.07 2.60
C GLY A 171 18.37 -13.19 4.05
N THR A 172 18.43 -12.06 4.72
CA THR A 172 18.86 -11.95 6.11
C THR A 172 17.74 -11.44 7.02
N VAL A 173 17.75 -11.90 8.27
CA VAL A 173 16.94 -11.30 9.35
C VAL A 173 17.91 -10.62 10.31
N SER A 174 17.75 -9.32 10.52
CA SER A 174 18.62 -8.59 11.44
C SER A 174 18.37 -9.02 12.89
N PRO A 175 19.43 -9.16 13.72
CA PRO A 175 19.24 -9.26 15.16
C PRO A 175 18.51 -8.02 15.67
N HIS A 176 17.61 -8.18 16.63
CA HIS A 176 16.84 -7.07 17.19
C HIS A 176 16.86 -7.06 18.72
N ARG A 177 16.58 -5.87 19.28
CA ARG A 177 16.42 -5.65 20.71
C ARG A 177 15.01 -5.14 21.04
N ILE A 178 14.03 -5.49 20.21
CA ILE A 178 12.62 -5.17 20.46
C ILE A 178 12.18 -6.03 21.64
N PRO A 179 11.71 -5.44 22.76
CA PRO A 179 11.21 -6.21 23.91
C PRO A 179 9.93 -6.95 23.53
N SER A 180 9.60 -7.98 24.30
CA SER A 180 8.31 -8.67 24.15
C SER A 180 7.15 -7.72 24.43
N GLY A 181 6.04 -7.88 23.71
CA GLY A 181 4.84 -7.06 23.82
C GLY A 181 3.63 -7.75 23.23
N ASP A 182 2.46 -7.10 23.34
CA ASP A 182 1.16 -7.65 22.91
C ASP A 182 0.97 -7.64 21.39
N THR A 183 1.78 -6.85 20.67
CA THR A 183 1.79 -6.85 19.21
C THR A 183 2.41 -8.14 18.70
N TYR A 184 1.80 -8.74 17.68
CA TYR A 184 2.29 -9.95 17.04
C TYR A 184 2.65 -9.70 15.59
N TYR A 185 3.92 -9.94 15.21
CA TYR A 185 4.39 -9.91 13.84
C TYR A 185 4.76 -11.29 13.35
N LYS A 186 4.17 -11.68 12.18
CA LYS A 186 4.58 -12.86 11.42
C LYS A 186 5.08 -12.38 10.05
N LEU A 187 6.39 -12.43 9.87
CA LEU A 187 7.08 -11.86 8.72
C LEU A 187 7.78 -12.95 7.94
N TRP A 188 7.46 -13.06 6.67
CA TRP A 188 8.05 -14.06 5.80
C TRP A 188 8.43 -13.46 4.45
N THR A 189 9.62 -13.82 3.94
CA THR A 189 10.07 -13.44 2.61
C THR A 189 10.89 -14.54 1.96
N ILE A 190 10.86 -14.64 0.62
CA ILE A 190 11.70 -15.61 -0.10
C ILE A 190 13.14 -15.09 -0.19
N SER A 191 13.37 -13.88 -0.70
CA SER A 191 14.72 -13.35 -0.95
C SER A 191 14.94 -11.90 -0.49
N GLY A 192 13.94 -11.30 0.17
CA GLY A 192 14.09 -9.99 0.81
C GLY A 192 14.82 -10.09 2.15
N ASN A 193 15.26 -8.95 2.67
CA ASN A 193 15.81 -8.84 4.01
C ASN A 193 14.74 -8.34 4.99
N ILE A 194 14.84 -8.80 6.24
CA ILE A 194 13.98 -8.34 7.32
C ILE A 194 14.81 -7.55 8.32
N ARG A 195 14.49 -6.28 8.49
CA ARG A 195 15.14 -5.38 9.44
C ARG A 195 14.17 -5.01 10.54
N LEU A 196 14.57 -5.29 11.78
CA LEU A 196 13.77 -5.09 12.99
C LEU A 196 14.47 -4.04 13.87
N ILE A 197 13.80 -2.93 14.16
CA ILE A 197 14.36 -1.82 14.93
C ILE A 197 13.44 -1.52 16.11
N ARG A 198 14.06 -1.34 17.28
CA ARG A 198 13.36 -0.85 18.45
C ARG A 198 13.06 0.64 18.29
N MET A 199 11.80 1.01 18.46
CA MET A 199 11.38 2.41 18.57
C MET A 199 11.82 2.94 19.95
N GLU A 200 12.48 4.11 19.98
CA GLU A 200 12.88 4.80 21.19
C GLU A 200 11.73 5.60 21.83
#